data_e4d1aa1e66a5b5eba88a70ea5e77f861
#
_entry.id   e4d1aa1e66a5b5eba88a70ea5e77f861
#
_cell.length_a   1.000
_cell.length_b   1.000
_cell.length_c   1.000
_cell.angle_alpha   90.00
_cell.angle_beta   90.00
_cell.angle_gamma   90.00
#
_symmetry.space_group_name_H-M   'P 1'
#
loop_
_entity.id
_entity.type
_entity.pdbx_description
1 polymer ?
#
loop_
_entity_poly.entity_id
_entity_poly.type
_entity_poly.pdbx_seq_one_letter_code
_entity_poly.pdbx_strand_id
1 'polypeptide(L)'
;NNGLMYLFKQITYALSNQEIESVYNPGQATTMLGMLKYPDDFAKAQGLNQLWTKDTTATAVIAENTGFGVRQAHIIRKPTVKGTFSFIIPLKHIFGFCDDYDKIVYGFKHTLTLVRKTDDDAIFRSNAAGAGKVHIGRISWFMPHVDPAHMAKMQLYKTIETKVKRLMNKNTHVT
;
A
#
# COMPACT_ATOMS: atom_id res chain seq x y z
N ASN A 1 12.25 -2.13 -7.74
CA ASN A 1 11.64 -0.83 -7.87
C ASN A 1 10.91 -0.39 -6.60
N ASN A 2 10.19 -1.27 -5.90
CA ASN A 2 9.44 -0.97 -4.69
C ASN A 2 9.79 -2.00 -3.60
N GLY A 3 10.91 -1.78 -2.92
CA GLY A 3 11.48 -2.78 -1.99
C GLY A 3 10.56 -3.17 -0.84
N LEU A 4 9.80 -2.22 -0.26
CA LEU A 4 8.99 -2.48 0.92
C LEU A 4 7.83 -3.46 0.64
N MET A 5 7.19 -3.37 -0.51
CA MET A 5 6.06 -4.26 -0.85
C MET A 5 6.46 -5.73 -1.00
N TYR A 6 7.74 -6.00 -1.27
CA TYR A 6 8.27 -7.37 -1.33
C TYR A 6 8.34 -8.06 0.03
N LEU A 7 8.23 -7.32 1.15
CA LEU A 7 8.12 -7.90 2.49
C LEU A 7 6.80 -8.64 2.73
N PHE A 8 5.78 -8.39 1.91
CA PHE A 8 4.46 -8.96 2.10
C PHE A 8 4.12 -9.98 1.02
N LYS A 9 3.47 -11.07 1.45
CA LYS A 9 2.91 -12.10 0.57
C LYS A 9 1.54 -11.68 0.04
N GLN A 10 0.75 -11.05 0.91
CA GLN A 10 -0.62 -10.64 0.63
C GLN A 10 -0.97 -9.41 1.47
N ILE A 11 -1.75 -8.52 0.88
CA ILE A 11 -2.35 -7.37 1.58
C ILE A 11 -3.84 -7.37 1.22
N THR A 12 -4.71 -7.35 2.24
CA THR A 12 -6.16 -7.42 2.07
C THR A 12 -6.81 -6.23 2.77
N TYR A 13 -7.73 -5.59 2.07
CA TYR A 13 -8.59 -4.54 2.60
C TYR A 13 -10.02 -5.04 2.71
N ALA A 14 -10.64 -4.85 3.87
CA ALA A 14 -12.00 -5.28 4.14
C ALA A 14 -12.82 -4.19 4.85
N LEU A 15 -14.10 -4.16 4.59
CA LEU A 15 -15.11 -3.32 5.24
C LEU A 15 -16.11 -4.23 5.98
N SER A 16 -16.21 -4.08 7.30
CA SER A 16 -17.11 -4.86 8.17
C SER A 16 -17.10 -6.35 7.87
N ASN A 17 -15.90 -6.93 7.81
CA ASN A 17 -15.61 -8.33 7.49
C ASN A 17 -15.89 -8.77 6.04
N GLN A 18 -16.36 -7.86 5.17
CA GLN A 18 -16.44 -8.13 3.74
C GLN A 18 -15.13 -7.75 3.08
N GLU A 19 -14.46 -8.70 2.45
CA GLU A 19 -13.27 -8.42 1.63
C GLU A 19 -13.65 -7.56 0.43
N ILE A 20 -12.98 -6.42 0.29
CA ILE A 20 -13.17 -5.50 -0.83
C ILE A 20 -12.13 -5.78 -1.91
N GLU A 21 -10.87 -5.90 -1.49
CA GLU A 21 -9.78 -6.15 -2.41
C GLU A 21 -8.65 -6.89 -1.71
N SER A 22 -8.02 -7.82 -2.42
CA SER A 22 -6.87 -8.58 -1.94
C SER A 22 -5.80 -8.63 -3.01
N VAL A 23 -4.58 -8.20 -2.65
CA VAL A 23 -3.44 -8.16 -3.54
C VAL A 23 -2.43 -9.22 -3.12
N TYR A 24 -2.23 -10.23 -3.96
CA TYR A 24 -1.19 -11.23 -3.80
C TYR A 24 0.11 -10.74 -4.43
N ASN A 25 1.24 -11.09 -3.81
CA ASN A 25 2.57 -10.65 -4.23
C ASN A 25 2.63 -9.13 -4.51
N PRO A 26 2.26 -8.30 -3.51
CA PRO A 26 2.12 -6.86 -3.71
C PRO A 26 3.41 -6.19 -4.22
N GLY A 27 4.59 -6.76 -3.95
CA GLY A 27 5.85 -6.29 -4.52
C GLY A 27 5.85 -6.31 -6.05
N GLN A 28 5.41 -7.41 -6.65
CA GLN A 28 5.32 -7.53 -8.11
C GLN A 28 4.19 -6.69 -8.66
N ALA A 29 2.98 -6.80 -8.09
CA ALA A 29 1.81 -6.07 -8.56
C ALA A 29 2.03 -4.55 -8.54
N THR A 30 2.50 -3.99 -7.45
CA THR A 30 2.76 -2.54 -7.34
C THR A 30 3.94 -2.09 -8.19
N THR A 31 4.93 -2.96 -8.44
CA THR A 31 6.02 -2.65 -9.37
C THR A 31 5.50 -2.54 -10.79
N MET A 32 4.70 -3.50 -11.26
CA MET A 32 4.12 -3.50 -12.60
C MET A 32 3.20 -2.28 -12.80
N LEU A 33 2.29 -2.04 -11.86
CA LEU A 33 1.41 -0.86 -11.90
C LEU A 33 2.19 0.45 -11.89
N GLY A 34 3.21 0.55 -11.04
CA GLY A 34 4.03 1.74 -10.97
C GLY A 34 4.86 2.00 -12.22
N MET A 35 5.36 0.96 -12.89
CA MET A 35 6.07 1.10 -14.17
C MET A 35 5.17 1.64 -15.29
N LEU A 36 3.87 1.32 -15.24
CA LEU A 36 2.89 1.79 -16.22
C LEU A 36 2.29 3.16 -15.88
N LYS A 37 2.11 3.45 -14.58
CA LYS A 37 1.31 4.58 -14.11
C LYS A 37 2.14 5.78 -13.66
N TYR A 38 3.33 5.56 -13.11
CA TYR A 38 4.10 6.64 -12.52
C TYR A 38 4.93 7.38 -13.57
N PRO A 39 4.90 8.74 -13.54
CA PRO A 39 5.76 9.56 -14.39
C PRO A 39 7.24 9.39 -14.01
N ASP A 40 8.15 9.80 -14.89
CA ASP A 40 9.60 9.59 -14.70
C ASP A 40 10.18 10.34 -13.50
N ASP A 41 9.57 11.45 -13.11
CA ASP A 41 9.97 12.25 -11.95
C ASP A 41 9.39 11.74 -10.61
N PHE A 42 8.48 10.76 -10.65
CA PHE A 42 7.86 10.19 -9.45
C PHE A 42 8.90 9.72 -8.41
N ALA A 43 9.99 9.10 -8.88
CA ALA A 43 11.08 8.63 -8.02
C ALA A 43 11.79 9.76 -7.25
N LYS A 44 11.75 10.99 -7.77
CA LYS A 44 12.37 12.18 -7.16
C LYS A 44 11.43 12.95 -6.23
N ALA A 45 10.14 12.61 -6.24
CA ALA A 45 9.09 13.27 -5.48
C ALA A 45 8.38 12.29 -4.53
N GLN A 46 7.15 11.88 -4.85
CA GLN A 46 6.34 11.00 -3.98
C GLN A 46 6.97 9.62 -3.79
N GLY A 47 7.69 9.12 -4.78
CA GLY A 47 8.35 7.82 -4.74
C GLY A 47 9.43 7.71 -3.66
N LEU A 48 10.05 8.82 -3.23
CA LEU A 48 11.03 8.82 -2.15
C LEU A 48 10.45 8.24 -0.84
N ASN A 49 9.20 8.55 -0.53
CA ASN A 49 8.54 8.12 0.69
C ASN A 49 8.29 6.61 0.75
N GLN A 50 8.24 5.93 -0.39
CA GLN A 50 8.05 4.48 -0.52
C GLN A 50 9.26 3.78 -1.13
N LEU A 51 10.38 4.48 -1.24
CA LEU A 51 11.62 3.98 -1.83
C LEU A 51 11.42 3.42 -3.25
N TRP A 52 10.62 4.12 -4.04
CA TRP A 52 10.42 3.81 -5.45
C TRP A 52 11.55 4.40 -6.27
N THR A 53 12.37 3.55 -6.85
CA THR A 53 13.41 3.94 -7.81
C THR A 53 13.52 2.87 -8.87
N LYS A 54 13.39 3.23 -10.15
CA LYS A 54 13.49 2.29 -11.27
C LYS A 54 14.87 1.64 -11.30
N ASP A 55 14.90 0.33 -11.51
CA ASP A 55 16.13 -0.39 -11.79
C ASP A 55 16.60 -0.06 -13.22
N THR A 56 17.89 0.18 -13.38
CA THR A 56 18.49 0.40 -14.70
C THR A 56 18.79 -0.90 -15.41
N THR A 57 19.03 -1.96 -14.63
CA THR A 57 19.29 -3.32 -15.14
C THR A 57 18.65 -4.35 -14.19
N ALA A 58 18.67 -5.62 -14.56
CA ALA A 58 18.17 -6.72 -13.71
C ALA A 58 19.19 -7.24 -12.70
N THR A 59 20.41 -6.69 -12.66
CA THR A 59 21.47 -7.12 -11.75
C THR A 59 21.42 -6.42 -10.41
N ALA A 60 21.96 -7.05 -9.38
CA ALA A 60 22.21 -6.45 -8.06
C ALA A 60 23.59 -5.78 -7.93
N VAL A 61 24.31 -5.60 -9.03
CA VAL A 61 25.60 -4.88 -9.06
C VAL A 61 25.32 -3.37 -9.06
N ILE A 62 25.76 -2.66 -8.03
CA ILE A 62 25.49 -1.22 -7.83
C ILE A 62 25.98 -0.38 -9.02
N ALA A 63 27.14 -0.70 -9.56
CA ALA A 63 27.73 0.03 -10.69
C ALA A 63 26.88 -0.07 -11.97
N GLU A 64 26.13 -1.14 -12.13
CA GLU A 64 25.28 -1.39 -13.29
C GLU A 64 23.80 -1.02 -13.04
N ASN A 65 23.37 -1.11 -11.77
CA ASN A 65 22.00 -0.83 -11.36
C ASN A 65 21.95 0.29 -10.32
N THR A 66 21.88 1.53 -10.79
CA THR A 66 21.85 2.72 -9.93
C THR A 66 20.62 2.75 -9.03
N GLY A 67 19.46 2.26 -9.49
CA GLY A 67 18.25 2.17 -8.69
C GLY A 67 18.40 1.24 -7.50
N PHE A 68 19.03 0.09 -7.69
CA PHE A 68 19.37 -0.81 -6.60
C PHE A 68 20.32 -0.15 -5.59
N GLY A 69 21.35 0.53 -6.07
CA GLY A 69 22.33 1.23 -5.22
C GLY A 69 21.68 2.31 -4.35
N VAL A 70 20.78 3.11 -4.91
CA VAL A 70 20.03 4.15 -4.16
C VAL A 70 19.18 3.51 -3.05
N ARG A 71 18.45 2.42 -3.32
CA ARG A 71 17.66 1.73 -2.30
C ARG A 71 18.54 1.11 -1.22
N GLN A 72 19.63 0.48 -1.61
CA GLN A 72 20.56 -0.12 -0.68
C GLN A 72 21.19 0.93 0.25
N ALA A 73 21.67 2.05 -0.27
CA ALA A 73 22.23 3.14 0.51
C ALA A 73 21.23 3.74 1.51
N HIS A 74 19.94 3.75 1.17
CA HIS A 74 18.89 4.24 2.06
C HIS A 74 18.65 3.28 3.26
N ILE A 75 18.74 1.98 3.03
CA ILE A 75 18.50 0.94 4.05
C ILE A 75 19.75 0.67 4.88
N ILE A 76 20.92 0.60 4.24
CA ILE A 76 22.20 0.28 4.87
C ILE A 76 23.03 1.55 5.05
N ARG A 77 22.95 2.13 6.25
CA ARG A 77 23.75 3.35 6.55
C ARG A 77 25.24 3.10 6.66
N LYS A 78 25.65 1.94 7.20
CA LYS A 78 27.05 1.50 7.32
C LYS A 78 27.09 -0.02 7.36
N PRO A 79 28.14 -0.68 6.84
CA PRO A 79 28.26 -2.13 6.83
C PRO A 79 28.16 -2.81 8.21
N THR A 80 28.52 -2.08 9.27
CA THR A 80 28.57 -2.59 10.65
C THR A 80 27.39 -2.14 11.53
N VAL A 81 26.53 -1.27 11.03
CA VAL A 81 25.41 -0.72 11.81
C VAL A 81 24.09 -1.14 11.18
N LYS A 82 23.21 -1.76 11.99
CA LYS A 82 21.85 -2.10 11.57
C LYS A 82 21.15 -0.84 11.03
N GLY A 83 20.72 -0.88 9.79
CA GLY A 83 19.94 0.20 9.17
C GLY A 83 18.54 0.28 9.76
N THR A 84 18.09 1.47 10.08
CA THR A 84 16.70 1.75 10.42
C THR A 84 16.10 2.60 9.31
N PHE A 85 14.93 2.23 8.82
CA PHE A 85 14.24 2.93 7.75
C PHE A 85 12.75 3.11 8.07
N SER A 86 12.17 4.15 7.50
CA SER A 86 10.74 4.45 7.62
C SER A 86 10.17 4.73 6.23
N PHE A 87 8.96 4.22 5.98
CA PHE A 87 8.27 4.41 4.71
C PHE A 87 6.83 4.84 4.93
N ILE A 88 6.30 5.58 3.97
CA ILE A 88 4.89 5.93 3.89
C ILE A 88 4.40 5.55 2.51
N ILE A 89 3.37 4.72 2.45
CA ILE A 89 2.77 4.25 1.20
C ILE A 89 1.30 4.62 1.18
N PRO A 90 0.85 5.44 0.24
CA PRO A 90 -0.57 5.67 0.03
C PRO A 90 -1.27 4.38 -0.40
N LEU A 91 -2.42 4.06 0.20
CA LEU A 91 -3.17 2.84 -0.13
C LEU A 91 -3.63 2.80 -1.59
N LYS A 92 -3.84 3.96 -2.22
CA LYS A 92 -4.14 4.06 -3.66
C LYS A 92 -3.05 3.48 -4.58
N HIS A 93 -1.84 3.31 -4.08
CA HIS A 93 -0.75 2.66 -4.82
C HIS A 93 -0.78 1.13 -4.67
N ILE A 94 -1.66 0.60 -3.83
CA ILE A 94 -1.79 -0.83 -3.55
C ILE A 94 -3.14 -1.34 -4.03
N PHE A 95 -4.22 -0.61 -3.71
CA PHE A 95 -5.59 -1.00 -3.97
C PHE A 95 -6.25 -0.10 -5.01
N GLY A 96 -6.85 -0.70 -6.02
CA GLY A 96 -7.67 0.00 -7.01
C GLY A 96 -8.88 0.68 -6.36
N PHE A 97 -9.52 0.03 -5.39
CA PHE A 97 -10.60 0.64 -4.63
C PHE A 97 -10.19 1.98 -3.99
N CYS A 98 -9.00 2.07 -3.40
CA CYS A 98 -8.52 3.30 -2.78
C CYS A 98 -8.10 4.38 -3.78
N ASP A 99 -7.84 4.02 -5.03
CA ASP A 99 -7.52 4.95 -6.12
C ASP A 99 -8.78 5.51 -6.78
N ASP A 100 -9.80 4.68 -6.98
CA ASP A 100 -11.00 5.04 -7.72
C ASP A 100 -12.15 5.59 -6.84
N TYR A 101 -12.19 5.20 -5.56
CA TYR A 101 -13.26 5.57 -4.66
C TYR A 101 -12.95 6.85 -3.90
N ASP A 102 -13.56 7.95 -4.30
CA ASP A 102 -13.37 9.31 -3.78
C ASP A 102 -14.45 9.76 -2.77
N LYS A 103 -15.37 8.85 -2.39
CA LYS A 103 -16.50 9.17 -1.53
C LYS A 103 -16.24 8.76 -0.08
N ILE A 104 -16.99 9.41 0.83
CA ILE A 104 -16.93 9.08 2.26
C ILE A 104 -17.51 7.69 2.49
N VAL A 105 -16.75 6.82 3.13
CA VAL A 105 -17.21 5.53 3.65
C VAL A 105 -17.73 5.76 5.07
N TYR A 106 -19.02 5.54 5.28
CA TYR A 106 -19.70 5.80 6.55
C TYR A 106 -20.21 4.52 7.18
N GLY A 107 -19.97 4.35 8.48
CA GLY A 107 -20.57 3.27 9.27
C GLY A 107 -19.94 1.89 9.11
N PHE A 108 -18.80 1.78 8.43
CA PHE A 108 -18.10 0.51 8.25
C PHE A 108 -16.81 0.46 9.07
N LYS A 109 -16.51 -0.70 9.62
CA LYS A 109 -15.23 -0.98 10.24
C LYS A 109 -14.21 -1.28 9.14
N HIS A 110 -13.16 -0.48 9.06
CA HIS A 110 -12.06 -0.71 8.14
C HIS A 110 -11.07 -1.71 8.72
N THR A 111 -10.65 -2.68 7.92
CA THR A 111 -9.65 -3.68 8.32
C THR A 111 -8.60 -3.78 7.21
N LEU A 112 -7.33 -3.66 7.60
CA LEU A 112 -6.18 -3.87 6.72
C LEU A 112 -5.38 -5.05 7.27
N THR A 113 -5.27 -6.11 6.48
CA THR A 113 -4.52 -7.32 6.82
C THR A 113 -3.26 -7.40 5.99
N LEU A 114 -2.12 -7.56 6.66
CA LEU A 114 -0.81 -7.65 6.05
C LEU A 114 -0.20 -9.02 6.38
N VAL A 115 -0.03 -9.87 5.39
CA VAL A 115 0.62 -11.18 5.55
C VAL A 115 2.08 -11.06 5.11
N ARG A 116 3.00 -11.22 6.07
CA ARG A 116 4.44 -11.08 5.82
C ARG A 116 5.00 -12.32 5.11
N LYS A 117 6.01 -12.14 4.27
CA LYS A 117 6.88 -13.21 3.77
C LYS A 117 7.94 -13.58 4.81
N THR A 118 8.57 -14.73 4.62
CA THR A 118 9.80 -15.08 5.35
C THR A 118 10.92 -14.11 5.01
N ASP A 119 11.94 -14.00 5.87
CA ASP A 119 13.07 -13.12 5.58
C ASP A 119 13.86 -13.59 4.35
N ASP A 120 13.92 -14.89 4.11
CA ASP A 120 14.61 -15.49 2.96
C ASP A 120 13.91 -15.15 1.63
N ASP A 121 12.59 -15.05 1.63
CA ASP A 121 11.80 -14.71 0.44
C ASP A 121 11.70 -13.19 0.21
N ALA A 122 11.89 -12.40 1.27
CA ALA A 122 11.70 -10.95 1.26
C ALA A 122 12.99 -10.17 1.00
N ILE A 123 14.15 -10.74 1.33
CA ILE A 123 15.44 -10.05 1.28
C ILE A 123 16.26 -10.62 0.13
N PHE A 124 16.59 -9.75 -0.84
CA PHE A 124 17.57 -10.09 -1.86
C PHE A 124 18.98 -9.98 -1.26
N ARG A 125 19.75 -11.05 -1.37
CA ARG A 125 21.13 -11.13 -0.86
C ARG A 125 22.02 -11.99 -1.78
N SER A 126 23.32 -11.75 -1.75
CA SER A 126 24.26 -12.63 -2.42
C SER A 126 24.40 -13.95 -1.64
N ASN A 127 24.80 -15.02 -2.31
CA ASN A 127 25.01 -16.35 -1.70
C ASN A 127 26.06 -16.34 -0.59
N ALA A 128 27.00 -15.39 -0.61
CA ALA A 128 28.05 -15.22 0.40
C ALA A 128 27.61 -14.42 1.64
N ALA A 129 26.45 -13.78 1.59
CA ALA A 129 25.95 -12.99 2.72
C ALA A 129 25.27 -13.89 3.75
N GLY A 130 25.54 -13.64 5.02
CA GLY A 130 24.84 -14.29 6.13
C GLY A 130 23.34 -14.02 6.11
N ALA A 131 22.56 -14.74 6.93
CA ALA A 131 21.13 -14.57 7.03
C ALA A 131 20.76 -13.12 7.43
N GLY A 132 20.03 -12.43 6.55
CA GLY A 132 19.46 -11.13 6.85
C GLY A 132 18.13 -11.27 7.60
N LYS A 133 17.83 -10.33 8.49
CA LYS A 133 16.52 -10.24 9.17
C LYS A 133 15.99 -8.83 9.10
N VAL A 134 14.70 -8.70 8.81
CA VAL A 134 13.97 -7.43 8.87
C VAL A 134 13.04 -7.47 10.07
N HIS A 135 13.22 -6.54 10.98
CA HIS A 135 12.31 -6.35 12.10
C HIS A 135 11.40 -5.15 11.83
N ILE A 136 10.10 -5.37 11.88
CA ILE A 136 9.10 -4.30 11.75
C ILE A 136 8.83 -3.77 13.16
N GLY A 137 9.36 -2.60 13.47
CA GLY A 137 9.19 -2.00 14.79
C GLY A 137 7.80 -1.39 15.00
N ARG A 138 7.25 -0.77 13.95
CA ARG A 138 5.96 -0.10 14.02
C ARG A 138 5.30 -0.06 12.64
N ILE A 139 3.99 -0.34 12.63
CA ILE A 139 3.10 -0.06 11.48
C ILE A 139 2.02 0.89 12.00
N SER A 140 1.78 1.98 11.29
CA SER A 140 0.70 2.93 11.58
C SER A 140 -0.13 3.13 10.32
N TRP A 141 -1.43 3.13 10.47
CA TRP A 141 -2.36 3.45 9.39
C TRP A 141 -2.99 4.81 9.67
N PHE A 142 -2.83 5.73 8.74
CA PHE A 142 -3.43 7.06 8.79
C PHE A 142 -4.65 7.09 7.88
N MET A 143 -5.78 7.42 8.45
CA MET A 143 -7.03 7.54 7.71
C MET A 143 -7.60 8.94 7.94
N PRO A 144 -7.89 9.71 6.88
CA PRO A 144 -8.55 11.00 7.03
C PRO A 144 -9.98 10.79 7.52
N HIS A 145 -10.35 11.51 8.57
CA HIS A 145 -11.70 11.57 9.07
C HIS A 145 -12.34 12.92 8.70
N VAL A 146 -13.59 12.86 8.23
CA VAL A 146 -14.38 14.04 7.92
C VAL A 146 -15.43 14.21 9.00
N ASP A 147 -15.41 15.32 9.71
CA ASP A 147 -16.47 15.73 10.62
C ASP A 147 -17.29 16.87 9.98
N PRO A 148 -18.42 16.54 9.32
CA PRO A 148 -19.19 17.54 8.61
C PRO A 148 -19.94 18.45 9.59
N ALA A 149 -20.12 19.72 9.20
CA ALA A 149 -20.96 20.66 9.94
C ALA A 149 -22.38 20.08 10.15
N HIS A 150 -23.05 20.49 11.23
CA HIS A 150 -24.34 19.92 11.65
C HIS A 150 -25.39 19.84 10.53
N MET A 151 -25.54 20.90 9.73
CA MET A 151 -26.47 20.92 8.60
C MET A 151 -26.11 19.91 7.51
N ALA A 152 -24.82 19.77 7.17
CA ALA A 152 -24.35 18.79 6.20
C ALA A 152 -24.55 17.36 6.70
N LYS A 153 -24.36 17.12 8.00
CA LYS A 153 -24.61 15.83 8.65
C LYS A 153 -26.09 15.44 8.57
N MET A 154 -26.99 16.37 8.82
CA MET A 154 -28.43 16.15 8.69
C MET A 154 -28.84 15.84 7.24
N GLN A 155 -28.29 16.54 6.26
CA GLN A 155 -28.52 16.25 4.84
C GLN A 155 -27.99 14.87 4.44
N LEU A 156 -26.81 14.49 4.92
CA LEU A 156 -26.24 13.17 4.69
C LEU A 156 -27.16 12.05 5.21
N TYR A 157 -27.64 12.17 6.45
CA TYR A 157 -28.58 11.20 7.04
C TYR A 157 -29.86 11.07 6.23
N LYS A 158 -30.47 12.18 5.82
CA LYS A 158 -31.67 12.17 4.96
C LYS A 158 -31.40 11.46 3.63
N THR A 159 -30.23 11.69 3.05
CA THR A 159 -29.83 11.05 1.78
C THR A 159 -29.68 9.54 1.94
N ILE A 160 -29.03 9.10 3.02
CA ILE A 160 -28.84 7.67 3.34
C ILE A 160 -30.20 7.01 3.55
N GLU A 161 -31.07 7.60 4.38
CA GLU A 161 -32.42 7.09 4.65
C GLU A 161 -33.26 6.95 3.37
N THR A 162 -33.22 7.94 2.50
CA THR A 162 -33.95 7.91 1.22
C THR A 162 -33.40 6.79 0.30
N LYS A 163 -32.09 6.60 0.24
CA LYS A 163 -31.51 5.52 -0.58
C LYS A 163 -31.85 4.14 -0.02
N VAL A 164 -31.79 3.96 1.29
CA VAL A 164 -32.16 2.70 1.94
C VAL A 164 -33.63 2.37 1.67
N LYS A 165 -34.53 3.33 1.85
CA LYS A 165 -35.97 3.14 1.53
C LYS A 165 -36.20 2.75 0.06
N ARG A 166 -35.48 3.36 -0.90
CA ARG A 166 -35.55 2.97 -2.32
C ARG A 166 -35.09 1.56 -2.59
N LEU A 167 -34.03 1.10 -1.94
CA LEU A 167 -33.54 -0.26 -2.09
C LEU A 167 -34.52 -1.28 -1.49
N MET A 168 -35.10 -1.00 -0.32
CA MET A 168 -36.08 -1.86 0.30
C MET A 168 -37.35 -1.98 -0.57
N ASN A 169 -37.87 -0.87 -1.13
CA ASN A 169 -39.04 -0.90 -2.01
C ASN A 169 -38.79 -1.61 -3.34
N LYS A 170 -37.56 -1.61 -3.87
CA LYS A 170 -37.24 -2.40 -5.07
C LYS A 170 -37.24 -3.91 -4.81
N ASN A 171 -36.83 -4.34 -3.63
CA ASN A 171 -36.84 -5.76 -3.29
C ASN A 171 -38.24 -6.33 -2.96
N THR A 172 -39.23 -5.47 -2.67
CA THR A 172 -40.61 -5.89 -2.41
C THR A 172 -41.42 -6.06 -3.69
N HIS A 173 -40.91 -5.67 -4.87
CA HIS A 173 -41.58 -5.85 -6.16
C HIS A 173 -41.04 -7.03 -6.98
N VAL A 174 -40.21 -7.89 -6.41
CA VAL A 174 -39.69 -9.14 -7.01
C VAL A 174 -40.24 -10.31 -6.19
N THR A 175 -41.54 -10.53 -6.28
CA THR A 175 -42.22 -11.78 -5.89
C THR A 175 -43.29 -12.08 -6.93
#